data_fff61553478ab482ec961fb0b985a569
#
_entry.id   fff61553478ab482ec961fb0b985a569
#
_cell.length_a   1.000
_cell.length_b   1.000
_cell.length_c   1.000
_cell.angle_alpha   90.00
_cell.angle_beta   90.00
_cell.angle_gamma   90.00
#
_symmetry.space_group_name_H-M   'P 1'
#
loop_
_entity.id
_entity.type
_entity.pdbx_description
1 polymer ?
#
loop_
_entity_poly.entity_id
_entity_poly.type
_entity_poly.pdbx_seq_one_letter_code
_entity_poly.pdbx_strand_id
1 'polypeptide(L)'
;MKSAIIGTMIMLLTPWMAGCSAIRLGYANGPQLAWWWLDGYVDFSREQTPAAQQAIDRWFDWHRSSQLSEYAALLASAQAPMMEPTTGAQACRWQGRIRDQLEPALERAVVEFADLLPGLGEAQFKHLERSYAKRNDEMRSDFLQPDAQTRERESVKRAVDRAEQLYGSLEANQVLLIARGVAASPFNPDAWIAERQRRQQDTLQTLRRLVAERADRDTRHAALRALLARTERSPDPDYRAYQIRLTQYNCGLAAQIHNATTAAQRQKARERLKGWEEDLRALAAPAL
;
A
#
# COMPACT_ATOMS: atom_id res chain seq x y z
N MET A 1 -63.08 -8.72 5.92
CA MET A 1 -62.45 -7.74 6.81
C MET A 1 -61.38 -8.42 7.64
N LYS A 2 -60.22 -8.76 7.05
CA LYS A 2 -59.00 -9.24 7.73
C LYS A 2 -57.86 -9.14 6.71
N SER A 3 -57.31 -7.96 6.43
CA SER A 3 -56.10 -7.79 5.64
C SER A 3 -55.68 -6.31 5.62
N ALA A 4 -55.39 -5.71 6.77
CA ALA A 4 -54.93 -4.32 6.81
C ALA A 4 -54.10 -3.98 8.06
N ILE A 5 -53.35 -4.92 8.64
CA ILE A 5 -52.51 -4.63 9.86
C ILE A 5 -51.07 -5.11 9.72
N ILE A 6 -50.60 -5.64 8.58
CA ILE A 6 -49.20 -6.13 8.42
C ILE A 6 -48.29 -5.12 7.67
N GLY A 7 -48.82 -3.99 7.21
CA GLY A 7 -48.08 -3.03 6.38
C GLY A 7 -47.26 -1.95 7.10
N THR A 8 -47.33 -1.81 8.44
CA THR A 8 -46.79 -0.61 9.11
C THR A 8 -45.64 -0.90 10.09
N MET A 9 -45.11 -2.11 10.16
CA MET A 9 -44.06 -2.48 11.13
C MET A 9 -42.66 -2.78 10.50
N ILE A 10 -42.49 -2.55 9.20
CA ILE A 10 -41.18 -2.77 8.51
C ILE A 10 -40.43 -1.47 8.24
N MET A 11 -40.90 -0.30 8.62
CA MET A 11 -40.32 1.00 8.26
C MET A 11 -39.59 1.71 9.40
N LEU A 12 -39.16 1.03 10.46
CA LEU A 12 -38.46 1.64 11.61
C LEU A 12 -37.14 0.96 12.00
N LEU A 13 -36.53 0.14 11.14
CA LEU A 13 -35.26 -0.55 11.44
C LEU A 13 -34.09 -0.18 10.51
N THR A 14 -34.13 0.99 9.84
CA THR A 14 -33.03 1.45 9.00
C THR A 14 -32.58 2.85 9.38
N PRO A 15 -31.86 3.02 10.48
CA PRO A 15 -30.73 3.95 10.50
C PRO A 15 -29.52 3.52 11.33
N TRP A 16 -29.30 2.24 11.63
CA TRP A 16 -28.18 1.84 12.49
C TRP A 16 -27.06 1.06 11.79
N MET A 17 -27.04 1.01 10.48
CA MET A 17 -25.86 0.59 9.73
C MET A 17 -25.02 1.81 9.26
N ALA A 18 -25.00 2.87 10.03
CA ALA A 18 -24.06 3.97 9.85
C ALA A 18 -22.72 3.57 10.46
N GLY A 19 -21.79 3.05 9.62
CA GLY A 19 -20.43 3.32 9.88
C GLY A 19 -19.45 2.22 10.26
N CYS A 20 -19.52 1.00 9.75
CA CYS A 20 -18.26 0.30 9.56
C CYS A 20 -17.67 0.77 8.23
N SER A 21 -16.71 1.72 8.29
CA SER A 21 -16.02 2.13 7.07
C SER A 21 -15.27 0.94 6.49
N ALA A 22 -14.98 0.97 5.19
CA ALA A 22 -14.18 -0.05 4.52
C ALA A 22 -12.81 -0.23 5.20
N ILE A 23 -12.25 0.85 5.77
CA ILE A 23 -10.98 0.82 6.52
C ILE A 23 -11.13 -0.01 7.80
N ARG A 24 -12.17 0.21 8.59
CA ARG A 24 -12.39 -0.54 9.84
C ARG A 24 -12.63 -2.01 9.57
N LEU A 25 -13.48 -2.32 8.58
CA LEU A 25 -13.75 -3.70 8.19
C LEU A 25 -12.49 -4.40 7.64
N GLY A 26 -11.75 -3.72 6.76
CA GLY A 26 -10.50 -4.24 6.21
C GLY A 26 -9.46 -4.48 7.30
N TYR A 27 -9.30 -3.54 8.24
CA TYR A 27 -8.35 -3.69 9.33
C TYR A 27 -8.73 -4.78 10.33
N ALA A 28 -10.02 -4.93 10.64
CA ALA A 28 -10.51 -6.01 11.52
C ALA A 28 -10.20 -7.41 10.96
N ASN A 29 -10.19 -7.58 9.64
CA ASN A 29 -9.80 -8.81 8.96
C ASN A 29 -8.31 -8.83 8.55
N GLY A 30 -7.56 -7.79 8.91
CA GLY A 30 -6.16 -7.59 8.51
C GLY A 30 -5.26 -8.79 8.80
N PRO A 31 -5.26 -9.37 10.02
CA PRO A 31 -4.42 -10.54 10.32
C PRO A 31 -4.70 -11.73 9.40
N GLN A 32 -5.99 -12.04 9.15
CA GLN A 32 -6.37 -13.14 8.27
C GLN A 32 -5.99 -12.88 6.81
N LEU A 33 -6.17 -11.64 6.32
CA LEU A 33 -5.78 -11.25 4.96
C LEU A 33 -4.25 -11.30 4.81
N ALA A 34 -3.51 -10.84 5.81
CA ALA A 34 -2.05 -10.91 5.84
C ALA A 34 -1.55 -12.35 5.86
N TRP A 35 -2.20 -13.22 6.64
CA TRP A 35 -1.91 -14.65 6.64
C TRP A 35 -2.07 -15.27 5.24
N TRP A 36 -3.23 -15.13 4.60
CA TRP A 36 -3.45 -15.70 3.27
C TRP A 36 -2.47 -15.15 2.23
N TRP A 37 -2.16 -13.86 2.31
CA TRP A 37 -1.20 -13.25 1.41
C TRP A 37 0.21 -13.80 1.62
N LEU A 38 0.67 -13.90 2.87
CA LEU A 38 2.01 -14.38 3.21
C LEU A 38 2.16 -15.88 2.92
N ASP A 39 1.15 -16.68 3.29
CA ASP A 39 1.12 -18.12 3.03
C ASP A 39 1.12 -18.41 1.53
N GLY A 40 0.40 -17.62 0.74
CA GLY A 40 0.42 -17.71 -0.73
C GLY A 40 1.81 -17.44 -1.36
N TYR A 41 2.73 -16.81 -0.62
CA TYR A 41 4.13 -16.65 -1.05
C TYR A 41 5.07 -17.71 -0.49
N VAL A 42 4.88 -18.13 0.75
CA VAL A 42 5.84 -18.96 1.49
C VAL A 42 5.44 -20.44 1.52
N ASP A 43 4.14 -20.74 1.54
CA ASP A 43 3.60 -22.12 1.68
C ASP A 43 4.06 -22.76 2.99
N PHE A 44 3.61 -22.19 4.11
CA PHE A 44 3.99 -22.65 5.44
C PHE A 44 3.47 -24.07 5.73
N SER A 45 4.30 -24.90 6.34
CA SER A 45 3.87 -26.21 6.80
C SER A 45 2.86 -26.09 7.98
N ARG A 46 2.18 -27.18 8.30
CA ARG A 46 1.25 -27.22 9.44
C ARG A 46 1.94 -26.87 10.77
N GLU A 47 3.21 -27.26 10.92
CA GLU A 47 4.01 -27.00 12.11
C GLU A 47 4.44 -25.52 12.19
N GLN A 48 4.62 -24.86 11.06
CA GLN A 48 5.04 -23.45 10.98
C GLN A 48 3.86 -22.49 11.10
N THR A 49 2.67 -22.91 10.66
CA THR A 49 1.45 -22.07 10.63
C THR A 49 1.17 -21.35 11.94
N PRO A 50 1.19 -22.00 13.14
CA PRO A 50 0.91 -21.29 14.37
C PRO A 50 1.92 -20.17 14.69
N ALA A 51 3.19 -20.40 14.45
CA ALA A 51 4.23 -19.40 14.69
C ALA A 51 4.11 -18.20 13.74
N ALA A 52 3.79 -18.46 12.46
CA ALA A 52 3.60 -17.41 11.47
C ALA A 52 2.35 -16.55 11.78
N GLN A 53 1.23 -17.18 12.13
CA GLN A 53 0.01 -16.48 12.54
C GLN A 53 0.23 -15.63 13.80
N GLN A 54 0.90 -16.17 14.82
CA GLN A 54 1.25 -15.41 16.02
C GLN A 54 2.17 -14.21 15.71
N ALA A 55 3.11 -14.34 14.76
CA ALA A 55 3.96 -13.22 14.37
C ALA A 55 3.12 -12.11 13.70
N ILE A 56 2.15 -12.48 12.86
CA ILE A 56 1.19 -11.55 12.26
C ILE A 56 0.36 -10.86 13.35
N ASP A 57 -0.20 -11.61 14.28
CA ASP A 57 -1.02 -11.06 15.37
C ASP A 57 -0.22 -10.07 16.21
N ARG A 58 1.01 -10.42 16.63
CA ARG A 58 1.89 -9.50 17.38
C ARG A 58 2.21 -8.24 16.59
N TRP A 59 2.39 -8.34 15.27
CA TRP A 59 2.59 -7.17 14.42
C TRP A 59 1.34 -6.28 14.39
N PHE A 60 0.14 -6.85 14.24
CA PHE A 60 -1.11 -6.08 14.21
C PHE A 60 -1.44 -5.44 15.57
N ASP A 61 -1.18 -6.13 16.69
CA ASP A 61 -1.38 -5.58 18.03
C ASP A 61 -0.46 -4.38 18.28
N TRP A 62 0.81 -4.52 17.93
CA TRP A 62 1.77 -3.42 18.00
C TRP A 62 1.39 -2.27 17.05
N HIS A 63 1.04 -2.58 15.81
CA HIS A 63 0.65 -1.58 14.80
C HIS A 63 -0.58 -0.80 15.25
N ARG A 64 -1.58 -1.48 15.79
CA ARG A 64 -2.79 -0.85 16.34
C ARG A 64 -2.48 0.11 17.47
N SER A 65 -1.68 -0.34 18.44
CA SER A 65 -1.42 0.42 19.67
C SER A 65 -0.42 1.56 19.48
N SER A 66 0.47 1.48 18.47
CA SER A 66 1.56 2.44 18.32
C SER A 66 1.52 3.27 17.03
N GLN A 67 0.97 2.75 15.93
CA GLN A 67 1.08 3.41 14.62
C GLN A 67 -0.20 4.11 14.15
N LEU A 68 -1.37 3.56 14.45
CA LEU A 68 -2.61 4.11 13.92
C LEU A 68 -2.88 5.55 14.38
N SER A 69 -2.52 5.90 15.62
CA SER A 69 -2.63 7.28 16.12
C SER A 69 -1.70 8.24 15.37
N GLU A 70 -0.50 7.79 15.02
CA GLU A 70 0.47 8.58 14.25
C GLU A 70 -0.02 8.80 12.82
N TYR A 71 -0.59 7.78 12.19
CA TYR A 71 -1.20 7.91 10.86
C TYR A 71 -2.42 8.84 10.90
N ALA A 72 -3.24 8.76 11.95
CA ALA A 72 -4.35 9.70 12.14
C ALA A 72 -3.85 11.14 12.28
N ALA A 73 -2.76 11.37 13.04
CA ALA A 73 -2.15 12.69 13.17
C ALA A 73 -1.60 13.22 11.83
N LEU A 74 -0.99 12.35 11.02
CA LEU A 74 -0.53 12.72 9.68
C LEU A 74 -1.71 13.14 8.79
N LEU A 75 -2.82 12.37 8.76
CA LEU A 75 -4.03 12.71 8.01
C LEU A 75 -4.66 14.03 8.51
N ALA A 76 -4.74 14.24 9.81
CA ALA A 76 -5.20 15.50 10.40
C ALA A 76 -4.37 16.69 9.91
N SER A 77 -3.04 16.55 9.89
CA SER A 77 -2.11 17.58 9.43
C SER A 77 -2.23 17.91 7.94
N ALA A 78 -2.79 17.01 7.13
CA ALA A 78 -2.99 17.21 5.70
C ALA A 78 -4.29 17.97 5.36
N GLN A 79 -5.27 18.04 6.28
CA GLN A 79 -6.61 18.57 5.98
C GLN A 79 -6.60 20.07 5.63
N ALA A 80 -5.89 20.89 6.38
CA ALA A 80 -5.81 22.32 6.09
C ALA A 80 -5.03 22.62 4.80
N PRO A 81 -3.83 22.04 4.56
CA PRO A 81 -3.12 22.18 3.28
C PRO A 81 -3.91 21.70 2.07
N MET A 82 -4.85 20.75 2.23
CA MET A 82 -5.69 20.25 1.13
C MET A 82 -6.59 21.35 0.52
N MET A 83 -6.86 22.42 1.24
CA MET A 83 -7.68 23.53 0.74
C MET A 83 -6.88 24.54 -0.08
N GLU A 84 -5.56 24.55 0.05
CA GLU A 84 -4.66 25.54 -0.54
C GLU A 84 -3.98 25.00 -1.81
N PRO A 85 -3.59 25.87 -2.77
CA PRO A 85 -2.74 25.47 -3.86
C PRO A 85 -1.42 24.86 -3.37
N THR A 86 -0.87 23.91 -4.15
CA THR A 86 0.37 23.22 -3.77
C THR A 86 1.42 23.29 -4.89
N THR A 87 2.67 23.04 -4.53
CA THR A 87 3.79 22.92 -5.47
C THR A 87 4.30 21.48 -5.53
N GLY A 88 5.02 21.12 -6.60
CA GLY A 88 5.67 19.81 -6.70
C GLY A 88 6.60 19.52 -5.51
N ALA A 89 7.32 20.55 -5.02
CA ALA A 89 8.18 20.41 -3.85
C ALA A 89 7.38 20.10 -2.57
N GLN A 90 6.20 20.71 -2.41
CA GLN A 90 5.29 20.39 -1.28
C GLN A 90 4.71 18.98 -1.41
N ALA A 91 4.30 18.57 -2.59
CA ALA A 91 3.83 17.20 -2.84
C ALA A 91 4.92 16.17 -2.54
N CYS A 92 6.18 16.41 -2.94
CA CYS A 92 7.31 15.55 -2.60
C CYS A 92 7.58 15.50 -1.08
N ARG A 93 7.43 16.61 -0.36
CA ARG A 93 7.54 16.61 1.12
C ARG A 93 6.45 15.74 1.77
N TRP A 94 5.22 15.79 1.27
CA TRP A 94 4.15 14.91 1.73
C TRP A 94 4.47 13.44 1.47
N GLN A 95 4.96 13.10 0.27
CA GLN A 95 5.41 11.75 -0.04
C GLN A 95 6.51 11.27 0.93
N GLY A 96 7.49 12.14 1.24
CA GLY A 96 8.53 11.84 2.23
C GLY A 96 7.94 11.56 3.61
N ARG A 97 7.08 12.45 4.13
CA ARG A 97 6.42 12.26 5.43
C ARG A 97 5.62 10.95 5.51
N ILE A 98 4.89 10.59 4.45
CA ILE A 98 4.14 9.33 4.39
C ILE A 98 5.11 8.14 4.48
N ARG A 99 6.20 8.17 3.69
CA ARG A 99 7.21 7.11 3.71
C ARG A 99 7.85 6.96 5.08
N ASP A 100 8.30 8.07 5.67
CA ASP A 100 8.96 8.07 6.98
C ASP A 100 8.01 7.55 8.08
N GLN A 101 6.70 7.81 7.94
CA GLN A 101 5.68 7.30 8.86
C GLN A 101 5.42 5.79 8.71
N LEU A 102 5.71 5.21 7.53
CA LEU A 102 5.54 3.76 7.30
C LEU A 102 6.79 2.94 7.69
N GLU A 103 7.95 3.59 7.83
CA GLU A 103 9.22 2.92 8.15
C GLU A 103 9.15 2.07 9.44
N PRO A 104 8.60 2.54 10.58
CA PRO A 104 8.51 1.72 11.80
C PRO A 104 7.72 0.42 11.60
N ALA A 105 6.67 0.44 10.76
CA ALA A 105 5.87 -0.74 10.47
C ALA A 105 6.67 -1.79 9.67
N LEU A 106 7.51 -1.35 8.73
CA LEU A 106 8.42 -2.20 7.97
C LEU A 106 9.52 -2.78 8.86
N GLU A 107 10.13 -1.96 9.72
CA GLU A 107 11.14 -2.40 10.71
C GLU A 107 10.56 -3.45 11.67
N ARG A 108 9.35 -3.23 12.15
CA ARG A 108 8.66 -4.22 12.99
C ARG A 108 8.40 -5.53 12.25
N ALA A 109 8.01 -5.47 10.97
CA ALA A 109 7.82 -6.67 10.16
C ALA A 109 9.14 -7.45 9.97
N VAL A 110 10.27 -6.77 9.82
CA VAL A 110 11.60 -7.42 9.79
C VAL A 110 11.85 -8.21 11.07
N VAL A 111 11.53 -7.64 12.25
CA VAL A 111 11.72 -8.33 13.55
C VAL A 111 10.87 -9.60 13.61
N GLU A 112 9.57 -9.52 13.30
CA GLU A 112 8.67 -10.66 13.35
C GLU A 112 9.05 -11.74 12.33
N PHE A 113 9.44 -11.36 11.12
CA PHE A 113 9.82 -12.29 10.06
C PHE A 113 11.18 -12.98 10.31
N ALA A 114 12.15 -12.28 10.93
CA ALA A 114 13.45 -12.85 11.25
C ALA A 114 13.36 -14.11 12.12
N ASP A 115 12.38 -14.16 13.00
CA ASP A 115 12.18 -15.29 13.90
C ASP A 115 11.54 -16.52 13.21
N LEU A 116 10.92 -16.34 12.04
CA LEU A 116 10.36 -17.43 11.24
C LEU A 116 11.40 -18.09 10.30
N LEU A 117 12.47 -17.37 9.94
CA LEU A 117 13.45 -17.82 8.95
C LEU A 117 14.08 -19.18 9.23
N PRO A 118 14.46 -19.54 10.48
CA PRO A 118 15.09 -20.82 10.75
C PRO A 118 14.24 -22.04 10.40
N GLY A 119 12.93 -21.85 10.32
CA GLY A 119 11.99 -22.91 9.93
C GLY A 119 11.82 -23.10 8.43
N LEU A 120 12.31 -22.16 7.58
CA LEU A 120 12.11 -22.25 6.14
C LEU A 120 13.07 -23.27 5.49
N GLY A 121 12.56 -24.00 4.51
CA GLY A 121 13.31 -24.98 3.74
C GLY A 121 13.31 -24.70 2.24
N GLU A 122 14.09 -25.50 1.48
CA GLU A 122 14.25 -25.32 0.03
C GLU A 122 12.93 -25.47 -0.74
N ALA A 123 11.98 -26.28 -0.27
CA ALA A 123 10.66 -26.40 -0.88
C ALA A 123 9.92 -25.05 -0.89
N GLN A 124 10.01 -24.30 0.21
CA GLN A 124 9.41 -22.98 0.38
C GLN A 124 10.10 -21.91 -0.47
N PHE A 125 11.44 -21.96 -0.60
CA PHE A 125 12.16 -21.06 -1.50
C PHE A 125 11.77 -21.30 -2.96
N LYS A 126 11.61 -22.57 -3.37
CA LYS A 126 11.09 -22.90 -4.71
C LYS A 126 9.64 -22.45 -4.90
N HIS A 127 8.81 -22.52 -3.85
CA HIS A 127 7.45 -21.99 -3.91
C HIS A 127 7.47 -20.47 -4.08
N LEU A 128 8.29 -19.75 -3.31
CA LEU A 128 8.46 -18.30 -3.39
C LEU A 128 8.94 -17.88 -4.79
N GLU A 129 9.87 -18.60 -5.42
CA GLU A 129 10.30 -18.36 -6.80
C GLU A 129 9.14 -18.49 -7.79
N ARG A 130 8.34 -19.56 -7.69
CA ARG A 130 7.17 -19.74 -8.56
C ARG A 130 6.13 -18.62 -8.35
N SER A 131 5.91 -18.24 -7.10
CA SER A 131 4.99 -17.16 -6.74
C SER A 131 5.46 -15.81 -7.30
N TYR A 132 6.77 -15.54 -7.26
CA TYR A 132 7.35 -14.36 -7.88
C TYR A 132 7.19 -14.38 -9.41
N ALA A 133 7.47 -15.49 -10.06
CA ALA A 133 7.32 -15.63 -11.51
C ALA A 133 5.88 -15.36 -11.95
N LYS A 134 4.90 -16.04 -11.32
CA LYS A 134 3.47 -15.84 -11.59
C LYS A 134 3.05 -14.37 -11.45
N ARG A 135 3.42 -13.73 -10.35
CA ARG A 135 3.06 -12.32 -10.13
C ARG A 135 3.78 -11.36 -11.06
N ASN A 136 4.97 -11.71 -11.53
CA ASN A 136 5.65 -10.90 -12.55
C ASN A 136 4.94 -10.99 -13.90
N ASP A 137 4.36 -12.15 -14.24
CA ASP A 137 3.56 -12.31 -15.47
C ASP A 137 2.24 -11.54 -15.38
N GLU A 138 1.56 -11.56 -14.22
CA GLU A 138 0.40 -10.71 -13.93
C GLU A 138 0.75 -9.23 -14.11
N MET A 139 1.86 -8.77 -13.52
CA MET A 139 2.32 -7.39 -13.64
C MET A 139 2.68 -7.00 -15.08
N ARG A 140 3.27 -7.91 -15.85
CA ARG A 140 3.50 -7.67 -17.29
C ARG A 140 2.18 -7.51 -18.05
N SER A 141 1.20 -8.35 -17.76
CA SER A 141 -0.14 -8.22 -18.34
C SER A 141 -0.77 -6.86 -18.05
N ASP A 142 -0.60 -6.36 -16.81
CA ASP A 142 -1.22 -5.11 -16.36
C ASP A 142 -0.50 -3.84 -16.85
N PHE A 143 0.83 -3.89 -17.06
CA PHE A 143 1.64 -2.71 -17.36
C PHE A 143 2.40 -2.76 -18.69
N LEU A 144 2.52 -3.94 -19.30
CA LEU A 144 3.25 -4.16 -20.55
C LEU A 144 2.35 -4.73 -21.66
N GLN A 145 1.09 -4.30 -21.74
CA GLN A 145 0.22 -4.71 -22.84
C GLN A 145 0.92 -4.47 -24.18
N PRO A 146 0.81 -5.38 -25.16
CA PRO A 146 1.48 -5.28 -26.44
C PRO A 146 1.11 -3.99 -27.21
N ASP A 147 -0.16 -3.60 -27.13
CA ASP A 147 -0.65 -2.38 -27.78
C ASP A 147 -0.35 -1.13 -26.94
N ALA A 148 0.39 -0.18 -27.54
CA ALA A 148 0.80 1.07 -26.88
C ALA A 148 -0.41 1.93 -26.47
N GLN A 149 -1.45 1.99 -27.30
CA GLN A 149 -2.64 2.77 -27.03
C GLN A 149 -3.44 2.18 -25.84
N THR A 150 -3.50 0.87 -25.76
CA THR A 150 -4.11 0.17 -24.61
C THR A 150 -3.33 0.42 -23.33
N ARG A 151 -1.98 0.36 -23.36
CA ARG A 151 -1.14 0.70 -22.18
C ARG A 151 -1.39 2.12 -21.69
N GLU A 152 -1.47 3.07 -22.61
CA GLU A 152 -1.75 4.48 -22.27
C GLU A 152 -3.13 4.63 -21.64
N ARG A 153 -4.18 4.07 -22.26
CA ARG A 153 -5.56 4.12 -21.71
C ARG A 153 -5.64 3.54 -20.31
N GLU A 154 -5.03 2.36 -20.07
CA GLU A 154 -5.02 1.72 -18.75
C GLU A 154 -4.25 2.55 -17.73
N SER A 155 -3.16 3.19 -18.13
CA SER A 155 -2.38 4.06 -17.26
C SER A 155 -3.14 5.34 -16.89
N VAL A 156 -3.82 5.95 -17.86
CA VAL A 156 -4.70 7.11 -17.63
C VAL A 156 -5.85 6.72 -16.71
N LYS A 157 -6.53 5.59 -17.01
CA LYS A 157 -7.63 5.10 -16.17
C LYS A 157 -7.18 4.95 -14.70
N ARG A 158 -6.04 4.28 -14.42
CA ARG A 158 -5.52 4.14 -13.06
C ARG A 158 -5.20 5.47 -12.39
N ALA A 159 -4.70 6.44 -13.13
CA ALA A 159 -4.41 7.78 -12.60
C ALA A 159 -5.69 8.56 -12.27
N VAL A 160 -6.70 8.47 -13.14
CA VAL A 160 -8.04 9.06 -12.93
C VAL A 160 -8.71 8.43 -11.72
N ASP A 161 -8.78 7.09 -11.65
CA ASP A 161 -9.40 6.35 -10.54
C ASP A 161 -8.79 6.77 -9.17
N ARG A 162 -7.46 6.93 -9.10
CA ARG A 162 -6.77 7.41 -7.89
C ARG A 162 -7.13 8.85 -7.53
N ALA A 163 -7.22 9.73 -8.51
CA ALA A 163 -7.60 11.12 -8.26
C ALA A 163 -9.07 11.20 -7.82
N GLU A 164 -9.96 10.43 -8.44
CA GLU A 164 -11.38 10.37 -8.07
C GLU A 164 -11.61 9.75 -6.68
N GLN A 165 -10.77 8.81 -6.27
CA GLN A 165 -10.78 8.30 -4.89
C GLN A 165 -10.55 9.41 -3.85
N LEU A 166 -9.84 10.46 -4.17
CA LEU A 166 -9.57 11.57 -3.25
C LEU A 166 -10.55 12.72 -3.45
N TYR A 167 -10.72 13.18 -4.67
CA TYR A 167 -11.45 14.41 -5.01
C TYR A 167 -12.91 14.19 -5.41
N GLY A 168 -13.35 12.93 -5.61
CA GLY A 168 -14.62 12.61 -6.26
C GLY A 168 -14.51 12.76 -7.78
N SER A 169 -15.66 12.75 -8.48
CA SER A 169 -15.70 12.80 -9.94
C SER A 169 -14.91 13.97 -10.51
N LEU A 170 -14.14 13.69 -11.56
CA LEU A 170 -13.32 14.67 -12.25
C LEU A 170 -14.06 15.28 -13.44
N GLU A 171 -13.76 16.53 -13.76
CA GLU A 171 -14.22 17.21 -14.97
C GLU A 171 -13.38 16.78 -16.18
N ALA A 172 -13.93 16.94 -17.40
CA ALA A 172 -13.28 16.52 -18.64
C ALA A 172 -11.88 17.17 -18.84
N ASN A 173 -11.73 18.45 -18.47
CA ASN A 173 -10.45 19.16 -18.53
C ASN A 173 -9.41 18.60 -17.54
N GLN A 174 -9.84 18.13 -16.37
CA GLN A 174 -8.99 17.49 -15.37
C GLN A 174 -8.54 16.10 -15.85
N VAL A 175 -9.44 15.33 -16.46
CA VAL A 175 -9.08 14.04 -17.09
C VAL A 175 -8.08 14.24 -18.23
N LEU A 176 -8.26 15.27 -19.07
CA LEU A 176 -7.31 15.62 -20.13
C LEU A 176 -5.93 16.04 -19.58
N LEU A 177 -5.89 16.77 -18.46
CA LEU A 177 -4.64 17.11 -17.78
C LEU A 177 -3.92 15.84 -17.31
N ILE A 178 -4.64 14.92 -16.68
CA ILE A 178 -4.09 13.63 -16.25
C ILE A 178 -3.56 12.84 -17.45
N ALA A 179 -4.33 12.75 -18.54
CA ALA A 179 -3.91 12.01 -19.74
C ALA A 179 -2.61 12.57 -20.32
N ARG A 180 -2.48 13.90 -20.45
CA ARG A 180 -1.26 14.57 -20.91
C ARG A 180 -0.09 14.30 -19.95
N GLY A 181 -0.33 14.35 -18.64
CA GLY A 181 0.68 14.06 -17.62
C GLY A 181 1.13 12.60 -17.65
N VAL A 182 0.23 11.65 -17.91
CA VAL A 182 0.60 10.23 -18.06
C VAL A 182 1.42 10.01 -19.32
N ALA A 183 1.01 10.60 -20.46
CA ALA A 183 1.73 10.49 -21.73
C ALA A 183 3.16 11.08 -21.67
N ALA A 184 3.36 12.16 -20.91
CA ALA A 184 4.67 12.80 -20.72
C ALA A 184 5.50 12.18 -19.59
N SER A 185 5.00 11.15 -18.89
CA SER A 185 5.69 10.55 -17.75
C SER A 185 6.98 9.83 -18.17
N PRO A 186 8.08 10.02 -17.45
CA PRO A 186 9.29 9.22 -17.67
C PRO A 186 9.17 7.78 -17.18
N PHE A 187 7.97 7.32 -16.79
CA PHE A 187 7.76 5.95 -16.31
C PHE A 187 8.16 4.93 -17.39
N ASN A 188 9.06 4.05 -17.02
CA ASN A 188 9.52 2.94 -17.85
C ASN A 188 9.13 1.62 -17.17
N PRO A 189 8.10 0.93 -17.65
CA PRO A 189 7.63 -0.32 -17.05
C PRO A 189 8.64 -1.45 -17.16
N ASP A 190 9.47 -1.51 -18.22
CA ASP A 190 10.51 -2.53 -18.36
C ASP A 190 11.59 -2.38 -17.29
N ALA A 191 12.10 -1.15 -17.09
CA ALA A 191 13.07 -0.85 -16.03
C ALA A 191 12.47 -1.14 -14.64
N TRP A 192 11.21 -0.83 -14.43
CA TRP A 192 10.53 -1.10 -13.17
C TRP A 192 10.37 -2.60 -12.89
N ILE A 193 10.01 -3.41 -13.89
CA ILE A 193 9.91 -4.88 -13.77
C ILE A 193 11.31 -5.49 -13.58
N ALA A 194 12.33 -5.03 -14.30
CA ALA A 194 13.70 -5.50 -14.12
C ALA A 194 14.20 -5.29 -12.69
N GLU A 195 14.00 -4.09 -12.14
CA GLU A 195 14.36 -3.80 -10.75
C GLU A 195 13.53 -4.62 -9.74
N ARG A 196 12.23 -4.85 -10.01
CA ARG A 196 11.41 -5.76 -9.20
C ARG A 196 12.00 -7.17 -9.16
N GLN A 197 12.41 -7.70 -10.31
CA GLN A 197 13.05 -9.03 -10.39
C GLN A 197 14.39 -9.06 -9.66
N ARG A 198 15.21 -8.02 -9.80
CA ARG A 198 16.46 -7.90 -9.05
C ARG A 198 16.22 -7.96 -7.53
N ARG A 199 15.23 -7.21 -7.02
CA ARG A 199 14.84 -7.23 -5.60
C ARG A 199 14.38 -8.60 -5.14
N GLN A 200 13.60 -9.31 -5.95
CA GLN A 200 13.15 -10.67 -5.66
C GLN A 200 14.32 -11.64 -5.58
N GLN A 201 15.28 -11.54 -6.50
CA GLN A 201 16.51 -12.35 -6.49
C GLN A 201 17.37 -12.05 -5.25
N ASP A 202 17.57 -10.77 -4.91
CA ASP A 202 18.28 -10.33 -3.69
C ASP A 202 17.61 -10.89 -2.43
N THR A 203 16.28 -10.87 -2.38
CA THR A 203 15.51 -11.47 -1.29
C THR A 203 15.79 -12.97 -1.17
N LEU A 204 15.63 -13.72 -2.24
CA LEU A 204 15.85 -15.18 -2.25
C LEU A 204 17.29 -15.55 -1.85
N GLN A 205 18.28 -14.85 -2.40
CA GLN A 205 19.69 -15.08 -2.07
C GLN A 205 19.97 -14.78 -0.60
N THR A 206 19.44 -13.67 -0.09
CA THR A 206 19.62 -13.29 1.32
C THR A 206 18.98 -14.32 2.25
N LEU A 207 17.73 -14.73 1.99
CA LEU A 207 17.02 -15.68 2.83
C LEU A 207 17.68 -17.07 2.81
N ARG A 208 18.03 -17.59 1.62
CA ARG A 208 18.73 -18.87 1.51
C ARG A 208 20.05 -18.88 2.25
N ARG A 209 20.85 -17.83 2.11
CA ARG A 209 22.12 -17.68 2.82
C ARG A 209 21.93 -17.73 4.34
N LEU A 210 21.00 -16.95 4.88
CA LEU A 210 20.73 -16.89 6.32
C LEU A 210 20.30 -18.24 6.89
N VAL A 211 19.51 -19.00 6.15
CA VAL A 211 19.07 -20.35 6.55
C VAL A 211 20.22 -21.35 6.43
N ALA A 212 20.98 -21.34 5.35
CA ALA A 212 22.11 -22.26 5.14
C ALA A 212 23.22 -22.07 6.17
N GLU A 213 23.53 -20.83 6.53
CA GLU A 213 24.52 -20.46 7.53
C GLU A 213 24.00 -20.64 8.97
N ARG A 214 22.74 -20.98 9.17
CA ARG A 214 22.08 -21.03 10.50
C ARG A 214 22.34 -19.74 11.29
N ALA A 215 22.23 -18.60 10.59
CA ALA A 215 22.54 -17.30 11.15
C ALA A 215 21.80 -17.06 12.48
N ASP A 216 22.49 -16.49 13.45
CA ASP A 216 21.88 -16.10 14.71
C ASP A 216 20.85 -14.97 14.53
N ARG A 217 20.11 -14.64 15.58
CA ARG A 217 19.03 -13.66 15.51
C ARG A 217 19.53 -12.28 15.08
N ASP A 218 20.63 -11.82 15.63
CA ASP A 218 21.16 -10.48 15.36
C ASP A 218 21.66 -10.37 13.92
N THR A 219 22.32 -11.41 13.41
CA THR A 219 22.73 -11.52 12.01
C THR A 219 21.53 -11.52 11.06
N ARG A 220 20.46 -12.26 11.39
CA ARG A 220 19.23 -12.23 10.59
C ARG A 220 18.60 -10.84 10.55
N HIS A 221 18.46 -10.17 11.69
CA HIS A 221 17.92 -8.81 11.77
C HIS A 221 18.75 -7.82 10.96
N ALA A 222 20.08 -7.83 11.12
CA ALA A 222 20.97 -6.95 10.38
C ALA A 222 20.87 -7.18 8.86
N ALA A 223 20.85 -8.44 8.41
CA ALA A 223 20.75 -8.78 7.00
C ALA A 223 19.40 -8.40 6.38
N LEU A 224 18.29 -8.58 7.11
CA LEU A 224 16.96 -8.19 6.64
C LEU A 224 16.78 -6.67 6.59
N ARG A 225 17.32 -5.92 7.56
CA ARG A 225 17.37 -4.45 7.48
C ARG A 225 18.18 -3.98 6.29
N ALA A 226 19.34 -4.59 6.04
CA ALA A 226 20.14 -4.28 4.87
C ALA A 226 19.39 -4.62 3.55
N LEU A 227 18.62 -5.71 3.52
CA LEU A 227 17.76 -6.06 2.39
C LEU A 227 16.65 -5.01 2.19
N LEU A 228 15.99 -4.58 3.25
CA LEU A 228 14.98 -3.51 3.20
C LEU A 228 15.58 -2.22 2.65
N ALA A 229 16.73 -1.78 3.15
CA ALA A 229 17.43 -0.61 2.67
C ALA A 229 17.78 -0.69 1.17
N ARG A 230 18.21 -1.87 0.66
CA ARG A 230 18.46 -2.10 -0.76
C ARG A 230 17.18 -2.19 -1.61
N THR A 231 16.06 -2.52 -0.98
CA THR A 231 14.73 -2.50 -1.60
C THR A 231 14.23 -1.06 -1.76
N GLU A 232 14.42 -0.22 -0.77
CA GLU A 232 14.04 1.19 -0.83
C GLU A 232 14.95 2.00 -1.74
N ARG A 233 16.25 1.79 -1.63
CA ARG A 233 17.27 2.46 -2.41
C ARG A 233 18.06 1.45 -3.22
N SER A 234 17.72 1.30 -4.50
CA SER A 234 18.41 0.36 -5.40
C SER A 234 19.93 0.55 -5.34
N PRO A 235 20.72 -0.54 -5.29
CA PRO A 235 22.18 -0.46 -5.44
C PRO A 235 22.63 0.01 -6.83
N ASP A 236 21.76 -0.13 -7.86
CA ASP A 236 22.00 0.36 -9.20
C ASP A 236 21.91 1.91 -9.24
N PRO A 237 23.00 2.63 -9.56
CA PRO A 237 23.02 4.09 -9.61
C PRO A 237 22.12 4.66 -10.72
N ASP A 238 21.99 3.98 -11.85
CA ASP A 238 21.19 4.46 -12.97
C ASP A 238 19.70 4.34 -12.65
N TYR A 239 19.31 3.22 -12.04
CA TYR A 239 17.94 3.06 -11.55
C TYR A 239 17.60 4.07 -10.43
N ARG A 240 18.53 4.36 -9.52
CA ARG A 240 18.32 5.42 -8.50
C ARG A 240 18.10 6.78 -9.14
N ALA A 241 18.93 7.15 -10.12
CA ALA A 241 18.76 8.42 -10.84
C ALA A 241 17.42 8.48 -11.58
N TYR A 242 17.02 7.39 -12.22
CA TYR A 242 15.69 7.25 -12.83
C TYR A 242 14.58 7.42 -11.80
N GLN A 243 14.65 6.73 -10.66
CA GLN A 243 13.66 6.78 -9.60
C GLN A 243 13.49 8.19 -9.02
N ILE A 244 14.56 8.94 -8.86
CA ILE A 244 14.53 10.34 -8.42
C ILE A 244 13.78 11.20 -9.45
N ARG A 245 14.11 11.08 -10.74
CA ARG A 245 13.43 11.84 -11.82
C ARG A 245 11.94 11.51 -11.87
N LEU A 246 11.59 10.23 -11.80
CA LEU A 246 10.19 9.78 -11.78
C LEU A 246 9.42 10.32 -10.57
N THR A 247 10.03 10.28 -9.40
CA THR A 247 9.44 10.83 -8.17
C THR A 247 9.19 12.34 -8.30
N GLN A 248 10.17 13.11 -8.77
CA GLN A 248 10.02 14.55 -8.99
C GLN A 248 8.92 14.86 -10.00
N TYR A 249 8.88 14.10 -11.11
CA TYR A 249 7.82 14.22 -12.10
C TYR A 249 6.43 13.96 -11.49
N ASN A 250 6.28 12.86 -10.77
CA ASN A 250 5.00 12.48 -10.14
C ASN A 250 4.54 13.51 -9.09
N CYS A 251 5.45 14.08 -8.32
CA CYS A 251 5.14 15.17 -7.39
C CYS A 251 4.64 16.43 -8.13
N GLY A 252 5.28 16.76 -9.26
CA GLY A 252 4.86 17.87 -10.11
C GLY A 252 3.46 17.65 -10.70
N LEU A 253 3.21 16.46 -11.24
CA LEU A 253 1.91 16.08 -11.79
C LEU A 253 0.83 16.07 -10.70
N ALA A 254 1.12 15.54 -9.51
CA ALA A 254 0.18 15.56 -8.39
C ALA A 254 -0.20 16.99 -7.98
N ALA A 255 0.76 17.91 -7.96
CA ALA A 255 0.51 19.32 -7.71
C ALA A 255 -0.35 19.97 -8.80
N GLN A 256 -0.11 19.67 -10.07
CA GLN A 256 -0.92 20.17 -11.19
C GLN A 256 -2.37 19.67 -11.10
N ILE A 257 -2.56 18.38 -10.83
CA ILE A 257 -3.90 17.77 -10.65
C ILE A 257 -4.60 18.47 -9.48
N HIS A 258 -3.94 18.58 -8.33
CA HIS A 258 -4.50 19.25 -7.15
C HIS A 258 -4.92 20.71 -7.45
N ASN A 259 -4.05 21.47 -8.10
CA ASN A 259 -4.32 22.88 -8.41
C ASN A 259 -5.44 23.06 -9.45
N ALA A 260 -5.70 22.05 -10.28
CA ALA A 260 -6.81 22.04 -11.23
C ALA A 260 -8.15 21.64 -10.61
N THR A 261 -8.18 21.20 -9.34
CA THR A 261 -9.43 20.83 -8.65
C THR A 261 -10.23 22.08 -8.26
N THR A 262 -11.55 21.92 -8.25
CA THR A 262 -12.48 22.95 -7.72
C THR A 262 -12.45 23.01 -6.20
N ALA A 263 -12.96 24.11 -5.63
CA ALA A 263 -13.12 24.24 -4.17
C ALA A 263 -13.98 23.10 -3.58
N ALA A 264 -15.03 22.68 -4.28
CA ALA A 264 -15.89 21.58 -3.87
C ALA A 264 -15.15 20.24 -3.85
N GLN A 265 -14.29 19.97 -4.84
CA GLN A 265 -13.46 18.75 -4.88
C GLN A 265 -12.41 18.75 -3.76
N ARG A 266 -11.76 19.88 -3.47
CA ARG A 266 -10.83 20.02 -2.34
C ARG A 266 -11.54 19.80 -1.00
N GLN A 267 -12.77 20.31 -0.86
CA GLN A 267 -13.59 20.05 0.31
C GLN A 267 -13.88 18.57 0.49
N LYS A 268 -14.26 17.86 -0.57
CA LYS A 268 -14.44 16.38 -0.54
C LYS A 268 -13.16 15.65 -0.12
N ALA A 269 -12.01 16.07 -0.67
CA ALA A 269 -10.72 15.48 -0.30
C ALA A 269 -10.42 15.68 1.19
N ARG A 270 -10.66 16.89 1.72
CA ARG A 270 -10.54 17.18 3.16
C ARG A 270 -11.45 16.30 4.01
N GLU A 271 -12.71 16.15 3.61
CA GLU A 271 -13.69 15.31 4.31
C GLU A 271 -13.29 13.84 4.31
N ARG A 272 -12.74 13.35 3.20
CA ARG A 272 -12.18 11.97 3.12
C ARG A 272 -10.99 11.77 4.06
N LEU A 273 -10.04 12.71 4.08
CA LEU A 273 -8.91 12.66 5.01
C LEU A 273 -9.40 12.65 6.46
N LYS A 274 -10.41 13.48 6.78
CA LYS A 274 -11.03 13.50 8.10
C LYS A 274 -11.71 12.17 8.44
N GLY A 275 -12.47 11.59 7.52
CA GLY A 275 -13.10 10.29 7.72
C GLY A 275 -12.07 9.16 7.96
N TRP A 276 -10.98 9.16 7.19
CA TRP A 276 -9.89 8.20 7.41
C TRP A 276 -9.18 8.43 8.76
N GLU A 277 -8.96 9.68 9.17
CA GLU A 277 -8.43 10.00 10.50
C GLU A 277 -9.33 9.46 11.61
N GLU A 278 -10.64 9.70 11.53
CA GLU A 278 -11.62 9.24 12.51
C GLU A 278 -11.65 7.70 12.59
N ASP A 279 -11.54 7.00 11.45
CA ASP A 279 -11.46 5.55 11.40
C ASP A 279 -10.21 5.01 12.08
N LEU A 280 -9.05 5.61 11.81
CA LEU A 280 -7.79 5.19 12.43
C LEU A 280 -7.78 5.46 13.93
N ARG A 281 -8.32 6.59 14.38
CA ARG A 281 -8.49 6.87 15.82
C ARG A 281 -9.40 5.87 16.52
N ALA A 282 -10.50 5.50 15.87
CA ALA A 282 -11.43 4.51 16.40
C ALA A 282 -10.81 3.12 16.48
N LEU A 283 -9.98 2.75 15.50
CA LEU A 283 -9.24 1.48 15.50
C LEU A 283 -8.10 1.46 16.54
N ALA A 284 -7.47 2.60 16.82
CA ALA A 284 -6.42 2.73 17.82
C ALA A 284 -6.96 2.69 19.27
N ALA A 285 -8.24 3.01 19.46
CA ALA A 285 -8.86 2.96 20.78
C ALA A 285 -8.86 1.53 21.33
N PRO A 286 -8.60 1.35 22.64
CA PRO A 286 -8.75 0.03 23.28
C PRO A 286 -10.15 -0.52 23.03
N ALA A 287 -10.26 -1.82 22.76
CA ALA A 287 -11.56 -2.48 22.75
C ALA A 287 -12.19 -2.36 24.16
N LEU A 288 -13.39 -1.77 24.23
CA LEU A 288 -14.16 -1.63 25.48
C LEU A 288 -14.57 -3.01 25.99
#